data_e275189586e86e3e79cd6c98666e934c
#
_entry.id   e275189586e86e3e79cd6c98666e934c
#
_cell.length_a   1.000
_cell.length_b   1.000
_cell.length_c   1.000
_cell.angle_alpha   90.00
_cell.angle_beta   90.00
_cell.angle_gamma   90.00
#
_symmetry.space_group_name_H-M   'P 1'
#
loop_
_entity.id
_entity.type
_entity.pdbx_description
1 polymer ?
#
loop_
_entity_poly.entity_id
_entity_poly.type
_entity_poly.pdbx_seq_one_letter_code
_entity_poly.pdbx_strand_id
1 'polypeptide(L)'
;NAVSKMCTSGSVPGVSFLLCNTDAQALHHSPVEDKITIGPTVTKGLGAGAKPERAREAALESKEAIREALTSGETRMVFITAGMGGGTGTGAAPVIGKIAMEAGLLTIGIVTIPFLFEGTAKILQALEGVKQMRESVDALLVINNQRLIEVYKNFTVSEAFSKADDTLSNAARGISDLVNITGTINLDFADVDTTLRNGGVAVINTGYAEGPERMTLAIQEALNSPLLNNNNISKARQLLINVYESSEAPMTVSELTELQTFTEDFSDKVKTIYGTAPRQRSEEHTSELQ
;
A
#
# COMPACT_ATOMS: atom_id res chain seq x y z
N ASN A 1 5.18 -11.03 -6.68
CA ASN A 1 5.13 -11.89 -5.48
C ASN A 1 4.13 -11.35 -4.46
N ALA A 2 4.16 -10.07 -4.05
CA ALA A 2 3.24 -9.51 -3.05
C ALA A 2 1.76 -9.72 -3.41
N VAL A 3 1.33 -9.40 -4.64
CA VAL A 3 -0.05 -9.60 -5.11
C VAL A 3 -0.44 -11.09 -5.05
N SER A 4 0.44 -11.98 -5.50
CA SER A 4 0.18 -13.43 -5.42
C SER A 4 0.02 -13.91 -3.98
N LYS A 5 0.85 -13.38 -3.07
CA LYS A 5 0.77 -13.69 -1.63
C LYS A 5 -0.54 -13.15 -1.03
N MET A 6 -0.94 -11.93 -1.32
CA MET A 6 -2.22 -11.35 -0.88
C MET A 6 -3.41 -12.19 -1.37
N CYS A 7 -3.39 -12.60 -2.64
CA CYS A 7 -4.44 -13.42 -3.25
C CYS A 7 -4.57 -14.78 -2.56
N THR A 8 -3.45 -15.49 -2.33
CA THR A 8 -3.48 -16.83 -1.72
C THR A 8 -3.78 -16.82 -0.23
N SER A 9 -3.36 -15.79 0.49
CA SER A 9 -3.62 -15.68 1.94
C SER A 9 -5.03 -15.18 2.27
N GLY A 10 -5.79 -14.68 1.27
CA GLY A 10 -7.06 -14.00 1.51
C GLY A 10 -6.93 -12.77 2.40
N SER A 11 -5.71 -12.21 2.46
CA SER A 11 -5.35 -11.20 3.45
C SER A 11 -5.99 -9.83 3.26
N VAL A 12 -6.65 -9.59 2.12
CA VAL A 12 -7.34 -8.30 1.83
C VAL A 12 -8.76 -8.59 1.37
N PRO A 13 -9.74 -8.63 2.28
CA PRO A 13 -11.13 -8.92 1.97
C PRO A 13 -11.73 -7.86 1.02
N GLY A 14 -12.66 -8.30 0.16
CA GLY A 14 -13.40 -7.39 -0.74
C GLY A 14 -12.58 -6.78 -1.86
N VAL A 15 -11.38 -7.31 -2.15
CA VAL A 15 -10.48 -6.84 -3.21
C VAL A 15 -10.30 -7.91 -4.28
N SER A 16 -10.49 -7.53 -5.54
CA SER A 16 -10.12 -8.34 -6.70
C SER A 16 -8.66 -8.11 -7.08
N PHE A 17 -8.00 -9.14 -7.59
CA PHE A 17 -6.59 -9.08 -7.92
C PHE A 17 -6.37 -9.19 -9.42
N LEU A 18 -5.64 -8.24 -9.99
CA LEU A 18 -5.21 -8.25 -11.39
C LEU A 18 -3.68 -8.24 -11.45
N LEU A 19 -3.08 -9.20 -12.14
CA LEU A 19 -1.64 -9.27 -12.31
C LEU A 19 -1.23 -8.85 -13.72
N CYS A 20 -0.47 -7.76 -13.82
CA CYS A 20 0.10 -7.27 -15.08
C CYS A 20 1.60 -7.55 -15.14
N ASN A 21 2.09 -8.17 -16.21
CA ASN A 21 3.51 -8.38 -16.41
C ASN A 21 3.87 -8.39 -17.92
N THR A 22 5.12 -8.02 -18.22
CA THR A 22 5.73 -8.16 -19.55
C THR A 22 6.30 -9.57 -19.80
N ASP A 23 6.39 -10.39 -18.75
CA ASP A 23 6.88 -11.77 -18.79
C ASP A 23 5.70 -12.74 -18.66
N ALA A 24 5.39 -13.43 -19.77
CA ALA A 24 4.28 -14.36 -19.84
C ALA A 24 4.51 -15.62 -18.98
N GLN A 25 5.77 -16.05 -18.83
CA GLN A 25 6.11 -17.22 -18.02
C GLN A 25 5.89 -16.93 -16.53
N ALA A 26 6.28 -15.74 -16.08
CA ALA A 26 6.02 -15.30 -14.69
C ALA A 26 4.52 -15.21 -14.39
N LEU A 27 3.71 -14.75 -15.36
CA LEU A 27 2.26 -14.74 -15.23
C LEU A 27 1.66 -16.14 -15.13
N HIS A 28 2.15 -17.07 -15.96
CA HIS A 28 1.63 -18.44 -15.96
C HIS A 28 1.82 -19.15 -14.61
N HIS A 29 2.93 -18.89 -13.92
CA HIS A 29 3.21 -19.51 -12.61
C HIS A 29 2.50 -18.83 -11.42
N SER A 30 1.83 -17.71 -11.64
CA SER A 30 1.12 -17.01 -10.56
C SER A 30 -0.24 -17.67 -10.28
N PRO A 31 -0.67 -17.76 -9.00
CA PRO A 31 -1.98 -18.25 -8.61
C PRO A 31 -3.12 -17.25 -8.87
N VAL A 32 -2.82 -15.98 -9.17
CA VAL A 32 -3.82 -14.96 -9.48
C VAL A 32 -4.56 -15.36 -10.76
N GLU A 33 -5.88 -15.30 -10.77
CA GLU A 33 -6.71 -15.71 -11.92
C GLU A 33 -6.65 -14.67 -13.03
N ASP A 34 -6.93 -13.40 -12.71
CA ASP A 34 -6.96 -12.31 -13.68
C ASP A 34 -5.54 -11.83 -14.00
N LYS A 35 -5.17 -11.98 -15.27
CA LYS A 35 -3.81 -11.70 -15.74
C LYS A 35 -3.81 -10.97 -17.07
N ILE A 36 -2.92 -9.99 -17.20
CA ILE A 36 -2.66 -9.31 -18.47
C ILE A 36 -1.18 -9.40 -18.81
N THR A 37 -0.86 -10.05 -19.94
CA THR A 37 0.48 -9.91 -20.55
C THR A 37 0.50 -8.57 -21.27
N ILE A 38 1.25 -7.60 -20.73
CA ILE A 38 1.36 -6.26 -21.31
C ILE A 38 2.44 -6.22 -22.38
N GLY A 39 2.13 -5.52 -23.48
CA GLY A 39 3.05 -5.31 -24.60
C GLY A 39 3.46 -6.59 -25.32
N PRO A 40 2.50 -7.40 -25.80
CA PRO A 40 2.82 -8.66 -26.49
C PRO A 40 3.66 -8.48 -27.73
N THR A 41 3.56 -7.35 -28.43
CA THR A 41 4.39 -7.05 -29.60
C THR A 41 5.76 -6.51 -29.17
N VAL A 42 5.79 -5.59 -28.20
CA VAL A 42 7.03 -4.94 -27.73
C VAL A 42 7.95 -5.93 -27.03
N THR A 43 7.41 -6.78 -26.14
CA THR A 43 8.23 -7.66 -25.30
C THR A 43 8.25 -9.12 -25.76
N LYS A 44 7.29 -9.52 -26.58
CA LYS A 44 7.09 -10.91 -27.02
C LYS A 44 6.95 -11.89 -25.85
N GLY A 45 6.46 -11.40 -24.71
CA GLY A 45 6.32 -12.20 -23.49
C GLY A 45 7.63 -12.54 -22.78
N LEU A 46 8.75 -11.96 -23.18
CA LEU A 46 10.10 -12.26 -22.64
C LEU A 46 10.55 -11.28 -21.55
N GLY A 47 9.64 -10.44 -21.05
CA GLY A 47 9.95 -9.42 -20.06
C GLY A 47 10.56 -8.15 -20.65
N ALA A 48 10.74 -7.13 -19.80
CA ALA A 48 11.28 -5.83 -20.19
C ALA A 48 12.82 -5.77 -20.21
N GLY A 49 13.51 -6.80 -19.73
CA GLY A 49 14.99 -6.84 -19.69
C GLY A 49 15.61 -5.73 -18.82
N ALA A 50 15.01 -5.45 -17.67
CA ALA A 50 15.38 -4.39 -16.74
C ALA A 50 15.37 -2.96 -17.35
N LYS A 51 14.66 -2.74 -18.46
CA LYS A 51 14.53 -1.45 -19.14
C LYS A 51 13.14 -0.85 -18.91
N PRO A 52 13.01 0.23 -18.11
CA PRO A 52 11.72 0.86 -17.83
C PRO A 52 11.02 1.40 -19.08
N GLU A 53 11.77 1.96 -20.03
CA GLU A 53 11.21 2.51 -21.27
C GLU A 53 10.46 1.43 -22.07
N ARG A 54 11.05 0.23 -22.16
CA ARG A 54 10.41 -0.90 -22.84
C ARG A 54 9.12 -1.35 -22.14
N ALA A 55 9.12 -1.35 -20.81
CA ALA A 55 7.92 -1.68 -20.03
C ALA A 55 6.84 -0.59 -20.15
N ARG A 56 7.24 0.67 -20.24
CA ARG A 56 6.34 1.80 -20.50
C ARG A 56 5.67 1.65 -21.87
N GLU A 57 6.42 1.38 -22.91
CA GLU A 57 5.90 1.13 -24.26
C GLU A 57 4.93 -0.07 -24.25
N ALA A 58 5.30 -1.16 -23.56
CA ALA A 58 4.46 -2.34 -23.40
C ALA A 58 3.11 -2.03 -22.71
N ALA A 59 3.13 -1.20 -21.66
CA ALA A 59 1.91 -0.79 -20.98
C ALA A 59 1.03 0.12 -21.85
N LEU A 60 1.64 1.00 -22.65
CA LEU A 60 0.92 1.86 -23.61
C LEU A 60 0.28 1.04 -24.74
N GLU A 61 0.98 0.01 -25.25
CA GLU A 61 0.42 -0.94 -26.23
C GLU A 61 -0.86 -1.62 -25.70
N SER A 62 -0.87 -1.95 -24.41
CA SER A 62 -1.98 -2.66 -23.77
C SER A 62 -2.97 -1.73 -23.04
N LYS A 63 -2.96 -0.40 -23.33
CA LYS A 63 -3.75 0.61 -22.62
C LYS A 63 -5.24 0.24 -22.52
N GLU A 64 -5.87 -0.17 -23.61
CA GLU A 64 -7.30 -0.45 -23.63
C GLU A 64 -7.65 -1.72 -22.84
N ALA A 65 -6.85 -2.78 -22.95
CA ALA A 65 -7.04 -4.00 -22.16
C ALA A 65 -6.90 -3.75 -20.64
N ILE A 66 -5.94 -2.91 -20.27
CA ILE A 66 -5.75 -2.49 -18.87
C ILE A 66 -6.96 -1.67 -18.40
N ARG A 67 -7.42 -0.70 -19.20
CA ARG A 67 -8.59 0.11 -18.88
C ARG A 67 -9.83 -0.74 -18.69
N GLU A 68 -10.12 -1.64 -19.63
CA GLU A 68 -11.26 -2.54 -19.57
C GLU A 68 -11.24 -3.39 -18.30
N ALA A 69 -10.09 -3.99 -17.96
CA ALA A 69 -9.94 -4.79 -16.75
C ALA A 69 -10.13 -3.97 -15.46
N LEU A 70 -9.63 -2.74 -15.41
CA LEU A 70 -9.77 -1.87 -14.24
C LEU A 70 -11.18 -1.32 -14.06
N THR A 71 -11.95 -1.18 -15.14
CA THR A 71 -13.31 -0.64 -15.11
C THR A 71 -14.39 -1.71 -15.21
N SER A 72 -14.01 -2.99 -15.20
CA SER A 72 -14.96 -4.09 -15.14
C SER A 72 -15.67 -4.09 -13.78
N GLY A 73 -17.00 -4.07 -13.80
CA GLY A 73 -17.82 -4.06 -12.58
C GLY A 73 -17.91 -2.66 -11.90
N GLU A 74 -18.04 -2.65 -10.58
CA GLU A 74 -18.27 -1.44 -9.77
C GLU A 74 -16.98 -0.95 -9.08
N THR A 75 -15.83 -1.12 -9.71
CA THR A 75 -14.54 -0.68 -9.16
C THR A 75 -14.53 0.83 -8.94
N ARG A 76 -14.24 1.27 -7.73
CA ARG A 76 -14.13 2.70 -7.36
C ARG A 76 -12.71 3.09 -6.96
N MET A 77 -11.92 2.12 -6.48
CA MET A 77 -10.55 2.34 -6.02
C MET A 77 -9.63 1.23 -6.56
N VAL A 78 -8.39 1.60 -6.83
CA VAL A 78 -7.35 0.65 -7.25
C VAL A 78 -6.05 0.87 -6.48
N PHE A 79 -5.48 -0.24 -6.00
CA PHE A 79 -4.12 -0.27 -5.49
C PHE A 79 -3.18 -0.74 -6.59
N ILE A 80 -2.18 0.05 -6.90
CA ILE A 80 -1.12 -0.32 -7.85
C ILE A 80 0.14 -0.63 -7.06
N THR A 81 0.47 -1.92 -6.96
CA THR A 81 1.64 -2.37 -6.22
C THR A 81 2.76 -2.74 -7.18
N ALA A 82 3.96 -2.19 -6.95
CA ALA A 82 5.11 -2.47 -7.79
C ALA A 82 6.43 -2.35 -7.02
N GLY A 83 7.36 -3.29 -7.29
CA GLY A 83 8.76 -3.12 -6.92
C GLY A 83 9.44 -2.20 -7.93
N MET A 84 9.97 -1.07 -7.47
CA MET A 84 10.74 -0.15 -8.29
C MET A 84 12.20 -0.62 -8.46
N GLY A 85 12.87 -0.15 -9.50
CA GLY A 85 14.27 -0.49 -9.80
C GLY A 85 14.43 -1.59 -10.84
N GLY A 86 13.37 -2.33 -11.18
CA GLY A 86 13.30 -3.25 -12.32
C GLY A 86 12.73 -2.59 -13.58
N GLY A 87 12.58 -3.35 -14.67
CA GLY A 87 11.96 -2.84 -15.90
C GLY A 87 10.45 -2.67 -15.76
N THR A 88 9.74 -3.77 -15.50
CA THR A 88 8.27 -3.82 -15.54
C THR A 88 7.64 -2.89 -14.50
N GLY A 89 7.97 -3.05 -13.22
CA GLY A 89 7.39 -2.23 -12.15
C GLY A 89 7.68 -0.74 -12.36
N THR A 90 8.93 -0.38 -12.65
CA THR A 90 9.35 1.01 -12.81
C THR A 90 8.70 1.71 -14.01
N GLY A 91 8.58 0.99 -15.15
CA GLY A 91 8.09 1.59 -16.39
C GLY A 91 6.57 1.48 -16.58
N ALA A 92 5.98 0.33 -16.24
CA ALA A 92 4.56 0.08 -16.49
C ALA A 92 3.63 0.65 -15.40
N ALA A 93 4.03 0.60 -14.12
CA ALA A 93 3.15 1.04 -13.04
C ALA A 93 2.70 2.49 -13.16
N PRO A 94 3.55 3.48 -13.52
CA PRO A 94 3.09 4.85 -13.75
C PRO A 94 2.09 4.98 -14.90
N VAL A 95 2.22 4.18 -15.96
CA VAL A 95 1.27 4.17 -17.08
C VAL A 95 -0.08 3.61 -16.62
N ILE A 96 -0.07 2.50 -15.90
CA ILE A 96 -1.28 1.89 -15.33
C ILE A 96 -1.97 2.88 -14.37
N GLY A 97 -1.18 3.59 -13.55
CA GLY A 97 -1.70 4.64 -12.67
C GLY A 97 -2.45 5.73 -13.42
N LYS A 98 -1.88 6.26 -14.49
CA LYS A 98 -2.54 7.26 -15.33
C LYS A 98 -3.82 6.74 -15.96
N ILE A 99 -3.82 5.50 -16.44
CA ILE A 99 -5.02 4.87 -17.00
C ILE A 99 -6.14 4.80 -15.95
N ALA A 100 -5.80 4.40 -14.72
CA ALA A 100 -6.75 4.32 -13.62
C ALA A 100 -7.31 5.70 -13.22
N MET A 101 -6.44 6.71 -13.10
CA MET A 101 -6.85 8.11 -12.84
C MET A 101 -7.73 8.66 -13.95
N GLU A 102 -7.37 8.44 -15.23
CA GLU A 102 -8.17 8.83 -16.40
C GLU A 102 -9.56 8.17 -16.43
N ALA A 103 -9.67 6.97 -15.84
CA ALA A 103 -10.93 6.27 -15.65
C ALA A 103 -11.76 6.77 -14.45
N GLY A 104 -11.26 7.75 -13.68
CA GLY A 104 -11.93 8.32 -12.50
C GLY A 104 -11.78 7.52 -11.21
N LEU A 105 -11.00 6.43 -11.22
CA LEU A 105 -10.77 5.60 -10.04
C LEU A 105 -9.91 6.32 -9.01
N LEU A 106 -10.20 6.16 -7.71
CA LEU A 106 -9.26 6.55 -6.67
C LEU A 106 -8.02 5.64 -6.78
N THR A 107 -6.89 6.23 -7.14
CA THR A 107 -5.69 5.48 -7.52
C THR A 107 -4.61 5.63 -6.46
N ILE A 108 -4.26 4.54 -5.80
CA ILE A 108 -3.27 4.51 -4.72
C ILE A 108 -2.08 3.66 -5.16
N GLY A 109 -0.91 4.27 -5.23
CA GLY A 109 0.35 3.57 -5.49
C GLY A 109 0.97 3.08 -4.18
N ILE A 110 1.37 1.81 -4.14
CA ILE A 110 2.15 1.24 -3.03
C ILE A 110 3.41 0.61 -3.63
N VAL A 111 4.54 1.27 -3.49
CA VAL A 111 5.77 0.87 -4.19
C VAL A 111 6.92 0.65 -3.21
N THR A 112 7.84 -0.26 -3.59
CA THR A 112 9.03 -0.52 -2.80
C THR A 112 10.28 0.01 -3.48
N ILE A 113 11.20 0.57 -2.68
CA ILE A 113 12.58 0.89 -3.09
C ILE A 113 13.46 -0.31 -2.74
N PRO A 114 14.36 -0.75 -3.65
CA PRO A 114 15.23 -1.90 -3.45
C PRO A 114 16.12 -1.79 -2.22
N PHE A 115 16.59 -2.94 -1.74
CA PHE A 115 17.65 -3.01 -0.74
C PHE A 115 18.99 -2.48 -1.27
N LEU A 116 19.88 -1.99 -0.39
CA LEU A 116 21.19 -1.49 -0.79
C LEU A 116 22.06 -2.55 -1.47
N PHE A 117 21.95 -3.81 -1.06
CA PHE A 117 22.69 -4.93 -1.67
C PHE A 117 22.26 -5.24 -3.11
N GLU A 118 21.12 -4.73 -3.58
CA GLU A 118 20.68 -4.89 -4.96
C GLU A 118 21.40 -3.96 -5.94
N GLY A 119 22.16 -3.00 -5.45
CA GLY A 119 23.06 -2.13 -6.21
C GLY A 119 22.52 -0.73 -6.50
N THR A 120 23.44 0.22 -6.56
CA THR A 120 23.15 1.66 -6.70
C THR A 120 22.38 2.00 -7.98
N ALA A 121 22.71 1.36 -9.10
CA ALA A 121 22.03 1.60 -10.38
C ALA A 121 20.53 1.27 -10.28
N LYS A 122 20.18 0.18 -9.59
CA LYS A 122 18.80 -0.24 -9.37
C LYS A 122 18.05 0.73 -8.46
N ILE A 123 18.73 1.27 -7.44
CA ILE A 123 18.17 2.28 -6.55
C ILE A 123 17.91 3.59 -7.29
N LEU A 124 18.85 4.08 -8.09
CA LEU A 124 18.66 5.30 -8.90
C LEU A 124 17.49 5.16 -9.86
N GLN A 125 17.38 4.00 -10.54
CA GLN A 125 16.25 3.68 -11.40
C GLN A 125 14.92 3.65 -10.60
N ALA A 126 14.94 3.12 -9.37
CA ALA A 126 13.77 3.11 -8.50
C ALA A 126 13.31 4.51 -8.12
N LEU A 127 14.23 5.40 -7.76
CA LEU A 127 13.92 6.78 -7.40
C LEU A 127 13.29 7.55 -8.57
N GLU A 128 13.76 7.34 -9.80
CA GLU A 128 13.12 7.91 -11.00
C GLU A 128 11.71 7.33 -11.20
N GLY A 129 11.53 6.03 -11.00
CA GLY A 129 10.20 5.38 -11.05
C GLY A 129 9.23 5.92 -9.99
N VAL A 130 9.70 6.14 -8.77
CA VAL A 130 8.92 6.76 -7.69
C VAL A 130 8.46 8.16 -8.07
N LYS A 131 9.35 8.97 -8.68
CA LYS A 131 9.00 10.30 -9.15
C LYS A 131 7.89 10.26 -10.21
N GLN A 132 7.99 9.37 -11.18
CA GLN A 132 6.97 9.20 -12.22
C GLN A 132 5.66 8.65 -11.63
N MET A 133 5.75 7.73 -10.67
CA MET A 133 4.58 7.17 -9.99
C MET A 133 3.82 8.24 -9.21
N ARG A 134 4.52 9.16 -8.53
CA ARG A 134 3.92 10.28 -7.80
C ARG A 134 3.03 11.16 -8.67
N GLU A 135 3.38 11.34 -9.93
CA GLU A 135 2.62 12.14 -10.92
C GLU A 135 1.50 11.33 -11.59
N SER A 136 1.37 10.05 -11.22
CA SER A 136 0.51 9.09 -11.91
C SER A 136 -0.52 8.42 -10.99
N VAL A 137 -0.61 8.86 -9.72
CA VAL A 137 -1.55 8.35 -8.72
C VAL A 137 -2.05 9.47 -7.82
N ASP A 138 -3.19 9.28 -7.17
CA ASP A 138 -3.75 10.23 -6.20
C ASP A 138 -2.93 10.25 -4.90
N ALA A 139 -2.59 9.08 -4.39
CA ALA A 139 -1.77 8.91 -3.20
C ALA A 139 -0.66 7.89 -3.44
N LEU A 140 0.54 8.16 -2.98
CA LEU A 140 1.70 7.29 -3.15
C LEU A 140 2.32 6.94 -1.80
N LEU A 141 2.30 5.64 -1.46
CA LEU A 141 3.06 5.06 -0.36
C LEU A 141 4.38 4.51 -0.89
N VAL A 142 5.48 4.92 -0.29
CA VAL A 142 6.83 4.46 -0.66
C VAL A 142 7.44 3.70 0.51
N ILE A 143 7.64 2.41 0.33
CA ILE A 143 8.26 1.53 1.32
C ILE A 143 9.74 1.37 0.98
N ASN A 144 10.61 1.79 1.89
CA ASN A 144 12.04 1.59 1.74
C ASN A 144 12.45 0.24 2.36
N ASN A 145 12.73 -0.75 1.51
CA ASN A 145 13.11 -2.09 1.98
C ASN A 145 14.34 -2.08 2.91
N GLN A 146 15.25 -1.12 2.75
CA GLN A 146 16.43 -1.02 3.60
C GLN A 146 16.07 -0.79 5.07
N ARG A 147 14.97 -0.09 5.36
CA ARG A 147 14.49 0.12 6.73
C ARG A 147 14.06 -1.18 7.42
N LEU A 148 13.59 -2.16 6.66
CA LEU A 148 13.24 -3.47 7.21
C LEU A 148 14.46 -4.20 7.80
N ILE A 149 15.63 -4.08 7.15
CA ILE A 149 16.89 -4.68 7.67
C ILE A 149 17.34 -3.97 8.94
N GLU A 150 17.12 -2.67 9.09
CA GLU A 150 17.46 -1.93 10.30
C GLU A 150 16.69 -2.45 11.53
N VAL A 151 15.42 -2.87 11.30
CA VAL A 151 14.56 -3.44 12.34
C VAL A 151 14.87 -4.91 12.58
N TYR A 152 15.09 -5.68 11.51
CA TYR A 152 15.22 -7.14 11.52
C TYR A 152 16.63 -7.56 11.07
N LYS A 153 17.62 -7.34 11.94
CA LYS A 153 19.06 -7.49 11.63
C LYS A 153 19.51 -8.89 11.20
N ASN A 154 18.76 -9.93 11.55
CA ASN A 154 19.17 -11.34 11.36
C ASN A 154 18.41 -12.04 10.24
N PHE A 155 17.69 -11.33 9.39
CA PHE A 155 16.95 -11.93 8.29
C PHE A 155 17.87 -12.51 7.23
N THR A 156 17.51 -13.69 6.72
CA THR A 156 18.00 -14.20 5.44
C THR A 156 17.47 -13.31 4.31
N VAL A 157 18.09 -13.40 3.14
CA VAL A 157 17.63 -12.66 1.96
C VAL A 157 16.16 -12.98 1.63
N SER A 158 15.77 -14.26 1.73
CA SER A 158 14.39 -14.70 1.48
C SER A 158 13.40 -14.09 2.47
N GLU A 159 13.74 -14.07 3.76
CA GLU A 159 12.91 -13.46 4.81
C GLU A 159 12.77 -11.95 4.63
N ALA A 160 13.85 -11.26 4.23
CA ALA A 160 13.81 -9.83 3.96
C ALA A 160 12.83 -9.48 2.82
N PHE A 161 12.83 -10.24 1.71
CA PHE A 161 11.86 -10.06 0.63
C PHE A 161 10.44 -10.44 1.05
N SER A 162 10.28 -11.54 1.81
CA SER A 162 8.96 -11.91 2.34
C SER A 162 8.38 -10.82 3.24
N LYS A 163 9.20 -10.20 4.08
CA LYS A 163 8.77 -9.10 4.95
C LYS A 163 8.41 -7.82 4.17
N ALA A 164 9.12 -7.55 3.07
CA ALA A 164 8.75 -6.47 2.16
C ALA A 164 7.37 -6.71 1.52
N ASP A 165 7.09 -7.95 1.09
CA ASP A 165 5.78 -8.34 0.57
C ASP A 165 4.68 -8.21 1.64
N ASP A 166 4.96 -8.59 2.90
CA ASP A 166 4.03 -8.43 4.03
C ASP A 166 3.72 -6.97 4.31
N THR A 167 4.73 -6.11 4.25
CA THR A 167 4.56 -4.67 4.46
C THR A 167 3.65 -4.05 3.40
N LEU A 168 3.81 -4.46 2.13
CA LEU A 168 2.91 -4.07 1.04
C LEU A 168 1.47 -4.55 1.29
N SER A 169 1.32 -5.81 1.70
CA SER A 169 0.02 -6.41 2.01
C SER A 169 -0.67 -5.69 3.16
N ASN A 170 0.05 -5.39 4.22
CA ASN A 170 -0.48 -4.69 5.38
C ASN A 170 -0.91 -3.26 5.05
N ALA A 171 -0.15 -2.56 4.18
CA ALA A 171 -0.52 -1.23 3.73
C ALA A 171 -1.82 -1.26 2.89
N ALA A 172 -1.95 -2.19 1.95
CA ALA A 172 -3.16 -2.35 1.15
C ALA A 172 -4.36 -2.75 2.02
N ARG A 173 -4.17 -3.71 2.95
CA ARG A 173 -5.19 -4.13 3.91
C ARG A 173 -5.65 -2.97 4.77
N GLY A 174 -4.72 -2.22 5.37
CA GLY A 174 -5.05 -1.12 6.27
C GLY A 174 -5.96 -0.07 5.61
N ILE A 175 -5.76 0.22 4.32
CA ILE A 175 -6.65 1.14 3.59
C ILE A 175 -7.97 0.45 3.20
N SER A 176 -7.92 -0.82 2.78
CA SER A 176 -9.11 -1.58 2.40
C SER A 176 -10.05 -1.76 3.59
N ASP A 177 -9.51 -2.03 4.77
CA ASP A 177 -10.28 -2.22 6.00
C ASP A 177 -11.06 -0.96 6.41
N LEU A 178 -10.54 0.23 6.11
CA LEU A 178 -11.23 1.50 6.37
C LEU A 178 -12.62 1.59 5.72
N VAL A 179 -12.79 0.97 4.56
CA VAL A 179 -14.04 1.02 3.78
C VAL A 179 -14.88 -0.26 3.88
N ASN A 180 -14.29 -1.37 4.33
CA ASN A 180 -14.95 -2.66 4.37
C ASN A 180 -15.42 -3.07 5.78
N ILE A 181 -14.81 -2.52 6.84
CA ILE A 181 -15.16 -2.88 8.22
C ILE A 181 -16.10 -1.83 8.78
N THR A 182 -17.30 -2.26 9.16
CA THR A 182 -18.29 -1.40 9.82
C THR A 182 -17.92 -1.23 11.30
N GLY A 183 -17.81 0.00 11.74
CA GLY A 183 -17.48 0.36 13.12
C GLY A 183 -18.59 1.15 13.83
N THR A 184 -18.33 1.55 15.07
CA THR A 184 -19.21 2.43 15.83
C THR A 184 -19.18 3.86 15.26
N ILE A 185 -17.99 4.32 14.85
CA ILE A 185 -17.81 5.54 14.05
C ILE A 185 -17.30 5.06 12.68
N ASN A 186 -18.20 5.05 11.70
CA ASN A 186 -17.87 4.53 10.38
C ASN A 186 -17.03 5.54 9.59
N LEU A 187 -16.05 5.00 8.91
CA LEU A 187 -15.41 5.64 7.77
C LEU A 187 -16.03 5.07 6.49
N ASP A 188 -16.47 5.92 5.62
CA ASP A 188 -16.99 5.49 4.33
C ASP A 188 -15.98 5.74 3.19
N PHE A 189 -16.34 5.26 1.99
CA PHE A 189 -15.49 5.46 0.81
C PHE A 189 -15.27 6.95 0.51
N ALA A 190 -16.26 7.81 0.77
CA ALA A 190 -16.13 9.25 0.49
C ALA A 190 -15.10 9.93 1.41
N ASP A 191 -14.97 9.47 2.66
CA ASP A 191 -13.94 9.94 3.60
C ASP A 191 -12.54 9.58 3.11
N VAL A 192 -12.36 8.32 2.68
CA VAL A 192 -11.09 7.83 2.13
C VAL A 192 -10.77 8.55 0.81
N ASP A 193 -11.75 8.70 -0.08
CA ASP A 193 -11.58 9.41 -1.35
C ASP A 193 -11.17 10.87 -1.10
N THR A 194 -11.89 11.57 -0.21
CA THR A 194 -11.59 12.97 0.15
C THR A 194 -10.17 13.12 0.72
N THR A 195 -9.72 12.14 1.51
CA THR A 195 -8.41 12.19 2.16
C THR A 195 -7.28 11.85 1.20
N LEU A 196 -7.46 10.86 0.33
CA LEU A 196 -6.39 10.34 -0.51
C LEU A 196 -6.36 10.92 -1.93
N ARG A 197 -7.48 11.44 -2.44
CA ARG A 197 -7.54 12.04 -3.77
C ARG A 197 -6.66 13.30 -3.84
N ASN A 198 -5.73 13.29 -4.79
CA ASN A 198 -4.68 14.32 -4.93
C ASN A 198 -3.84 14.51 -3.64
N GLY A 199 -3.76 13.47 -2.79
CA GLY A 199 -3.06 13.49 -1.51
C GLY A 199 -1.53 13.58 -1.65
N GLY A 200 -1.01 13.13 -2.79
CA GLY A 200 0.43 13.13 -3.05
C GLY A 200 1.16 12.01 -2.31
N VAL A 201 2.13 12.32 -1.44
CA VAL A 201 2.81 11.29 -0.67
C VAL A 201 1.99 10.96 0.57
N ALA A 202 1.66 9.68 0.72
CA ALA A 202 0.97 9.15 1.88
C ALA A 202 1.91 8.28 2.73
N VAL A 203 1.60 8.19 4.01
CA VAL A 203 2.26 7.30 4.97
C VAL A 203 1.18 6.55 5.73
N ILE A 204 1.38 5.27 5.94
CA ILE A 204 0.52 4.44 6.78
C ILE A 204 1.35 3.78 7.87
N ASN A 205 0.84 3.82 9.08
CA ASN A 205 1.44 3.16 10.23
C ASN A 205 0.36 2.58 11.13
N THR A 206 0.78 1.60 11.93
CA THR A 206 -0.07 0.94 12.92
C THR A 206 0.69 0.89 14.23
N GLY A 207 0.01 1.15 15.33
CA GLY A 207 0.53 0.96 16.68
C GLY A 207 -0.43 0.09 17.48
N TYR A 208 0.12 -0.67 18.42
CA TYR A 208 -0.61 -1.60 19.29
C TYR A 208 -0.29 -1.31 20.74
N ALA A 209 -1.29 -1.30 21.58
CA ALA A 209 -1.08 -1.21 23.01
C ALA A 209 -2.22 -1.86 23.79
N GLU A 210 -1.92 -2.27 25.02
CA GLU A 210 -2.87 -2.86 25.95
C GLU A 210 -2.73 -2.20 27.34
N GLY A 211 -3.75 -2.35 28.18
CA GLY A 211 -3.74 -1.85 29.53
C GLY A 211 -3.98 -0.35 29.68
N PRO A 212 -3.53 0.26 30.79
CA PRO A 212 -3.66 1.70 31.03
C PRO A 212 -2.91 2.52 29.98
N GLU A 213 -3.47 3.69 29.61
CA GLU A 213 -2.87 4.61 28.63
C GLU A 213 -2.66 3.99 27.21
N ARG A 214 -3.37 2.88 26.91
CA ARG A 214 -3.22 2.14 25.65
C ARG A 214 -3.39 3.02 24.42
N MET A 215 -4.30 4.01 24.45
CA MET A 215 -4.52 4.94 23.35
C MET A 215 -3.26 5.76 23.06
N THR A 216 -2.74 6.42 24.07
CA THR A 216 -1.52 7.22 23.97
C THR A 216 -0.32 6.38 23.54
N LEU A 217 -0.17 5.17 24.11
CA LEU A 217 0.94 4.26 23.76
C LEU A 217 0.84 3.75 22.33
N ALA A 218 -0.35 3.39 21.84
CA ALA A 218 -0.55 2.96 20.44
C ALA A 218 -0.25 4.08 19.46
N ILE A 219 -0.68 5.31 19.77
CA ILE A 219 -0.35 6.49 18.96
C ILE A 219 1.16 6.70 18.90
N GLN A 220 1.84 6.64 20.04
CA GLN A 220 3.30 6.80 20.11
C GLN A 220 4.02 5.71 19.31
N GLU A 221 3.58 4.46 19.39
CA GLU A 221 4.16 3.35 18.62
C GLU A 221 3.97 3.59 17.11
N ALA A 222 2.77 3.96 16.67
CA ALA A 222 2.49 4.29 15.26
C ALA A 222 3.40 5.43 14.76
N LEU A 223 3.62 6.45 15.57
CA LEU A 223 4.48 7.60 15.23
C LEU A 223 5.96 7.25 15.20
N ASN A 224 6.40 6.33 16.03
CA ASN A 224 7.79 5.91 16.13
C ASN A 224 8.16 4.75 15.17
N SER A 225 7.24 4.37 14.28
CA SER A 225 7.51 3.31 13.31
C SER A 225 8.76 3.62 12.46
N PRO A 226 9.73 2.69 12.39
CA PRO A 226 10.95 2.88 11.60
C PRO A 226 10.69 2.95 10.09
N LEU A 227 9.49 2.58 9.64
CA LEU A 227 9.06 2.73 8.26
C LEU A 227 8.71 4.19 7.92
N LEU A 228 8.47 5.03 8.93
CA LEU A 228 8.37 6.48 8.78
C LEU A 228 9.74 7.08 8.43
N ASN A 229 9.84 7.58 7.22
CA ASN A 229 11.02 8.36 6.83
C ASN A 229 10.88 9.78 7.40
N ASN A 230 11.65 10.08 8.45
CA ASN A 230 11.63 11.38 9.15
C ASN A 230 10.24 11.78 9.66
N ASN A 231 9.97 11.57 10.91
CA ASN A 231 8.87 11.96 11.81
C ASN A 231 8.18 13.32 11.55
N ASN A 232 8.14 13.82 10.34
CA ASN A 232 7.65 15.15 10.05
C ASN A 232 6.16 15.11 9.66
N ILE A 233 5.35 14.52 10.56
CA ILE A 233 3.89 14.53 10.49
C ILE A 233 3.34 15.95 10.52
N SER A 234 4.11 16.92 11.05
CA SER A 234 3.73 18.33 11.10
C SER A 234 3.49 18.97 9.71
N LYS A 235 3.91 18.30 8.62
CA LYS A 235 3.63 18.72 7.25
C LYS A 235 2.42 18.02 6.61
N ALA A 236 1.79 17.11 7.35
CA ALA A 236 0.56 16.48 6.88
C ALA A 236 -0.52 17.54 6.63
N ARG A 237 -1.28 17.37 5.57
CA ARG A 237 -2.46 18.20 5.27
C ARG A 237 -3.74 17.52 5.70
N GLN A 238 -3.70 16.20 5.71
CA GLN A 238 -4.84 15.36 6.05
C GLN A 238 -4.36 14.20 6.90
N LEU A 239 -5.14 13.83 7.88
CA LEU A 239 -4.89 12.73 8.80
C LEU A 239 -6.15 11.87 8.86
N LEU A 240 -5.99 10.57 8.62
CA LEU A 240 -7.04 9.60 8.78
C LEU A 240 -6.60 8.58 9.81
N ILE A 241 -7.41 8.42 10.85
CA ILE A 241 -7.13 7.53 11.98
C ILE A 241 -8.26 6.52 12.06
N ASN A 242 -7.92 5.23 12.16
CA ASN A 242 -8.89 4.20 12.51
C ASN A 242 -8.42 3.44 13.75
N VAL A 243 -9.29 3.36 14.74
CA VAL A 243 -9.02 2.66 16.00
C VAL A 243 -9.71 1.32 15.97
N TYR A 244 -8.95 0.24 16.03
CA TYR A 244 -9.46 -1.11 16.15
C TYR A 244 -9.49 -1.53 17.62
N GLU A 245 -10.65 -1.84 18.15
CA GLU A 245 -10.85 -2.23 19.53
C GLU A 245 -11.15 -3.72 19.69
N SER A 246 -10.70 -4.31 20.78
CA SER A 246 -11.09 -5.67 21.16
C SER A 246 -12.50 -5.68 21.74
N SER A 247 -13.29 -6.70 21.41
CA SER A 247 -14.60 -6.93 22.06
C SER A 247 -14.51 -7.13 23.56
N GLU A 248 -13.36 -7.59 24.07
CA GLU A 248 -13.11 -7.82 25.50
C GLU A 248 -12.71 -6.53 26.24
N ALA A 249 -12.25 -5.52 25.50
CA ALA A 249 -11.81 -4.25 26.03
C ALA A 249 -12.24 -3.10 25.08
N PRO A 250 -13.54 -2.80 25.00
CA PRO A 250 -14.04 -1.73 24.14
C PRO A 250 -13.47 -0.36 24.53
N MET A 251 -13.39 0.52 23.56
CA MET A 251 -12.87 1.87 23.75
C MET A 251 -13.83 2.72 24.62
N THR A 252 -13.26 3.49 25.51
CA THR A 252 -14.01 4.41 26.38
C THR A 252 -14.07 5.82 25.79
N VAL A 253 -15.00 6.64 26.26
CA VAL A 253 -15.10 8.07 25.87
C VAL A 253 -13.86 8.85 26.29
N SER A 254 -13.23 8.49 27.42
CA SER A 254 -11.96 9.13 27.85
C SER A 254 -10.82 8.88 26.85
N GLU A 255 -10.70 7.66 26.33
CA GLU A 255 -9.70 7.32 25.31
C GLU A 255 -9.95 8.06 23.99
N LEU A 256 -11.21 8.28 23.64
CA LEU A 256 -11.55 9.11 22.49
C LEU A 256 -11.12 10.57 22.70
N THR A 257 -11.20 11.07 23.94
CA THR A 257 -10.72 12.42 24.30
C THR A 257 -9.20 12.51 24.19
N GLU A 258 -8.45 11.44 24.56
CA GLU A 258 -7.00 11.38 24.36
C GLU A 258 -6.64 11.47 22.88
N LEU A 259 -7.37 10.76 22.03
CA LEU A 259 -7.20 10.84 20.57
C LEU A 259 -7.48 12.25 20.04
N GLN A 260 -8.53 12.90 20.54
CA GLN A 260 -8.85 14.28 20.17
C GLN A 260 -7.72 15.23 20.58
N THR A 261 -7.24 15.15 21.81
CA THR A 261 -6.13 15.97 22.31
C THR A 261 -4.87 15.80 21.45
N PHE A 262 -4.56 14.55 21.06
CA PHE A 262 -3.45 14.29 20.14
C PHE A 262 -3.65 15.00 18.79
N THR A 263 -4.87 15.00 18.25
CA THR A 263 -5.14 15.66 16.95
C THR A 263 -5.11 17.17 17.02
N GLU A 264 -5.38 17.76 18.17
CA GLU A 264 -5.27 19.22 18.43
C GLU A 264 -3.82 19.72 18.42
N ASP A 265 -2.84 18.86 18.70
CA ASP A 265 -1.41 19.19 18.59
C ASP A 265 -0.95 19.38 17.12
N PHE A 266 -1.75 18.95 16.16
CA PHE A 266 -1.52 19.28 14.74
C PHE A 266 -2.06 20.69 14.47
N SER A 267 -1.42 21.38 13.51
CA SER A 267 -1.87 22.72 13.14
C SER A 267 -3.35 22.72 12.75
N ASP A 268 -4.09 23.81 13.06
CA ASP A 268 -5.50 24.03 12.69
C ASP A 268 -5.82 23.79 11.19
N LYS A 269 -4.79 23.58 10.39
CA LYS A 269 -4.88 23.32 8.94
C LYS A 269 -4.94 21.84 8.57
N VAL A 270 -4.74 20.93 9.54
CA VAL A 270 -4.78 19.49 9.27
C VAL A 270 -6.23 19.01 9.38
N LYS A 271 -6.80 18.59 8.26
CA LYS A 271 -8.12 17.94 8.27
C LYS A 271 -7.97 16.54 8.84
N THR A 272 -8.56 16.29 10.00
CA THR A 272 -8.57 14.97 10.65
C THR A 272 -9.92 14.30 10.48
N ILE A 273 -9.90 13.04 10.06
CA ILE A 273 -11.05 12.14 10.01
C ILE A 273 -10.68 10.90 10.82
N TYR A 274 -11.59 10.45 11.70
CA TYR A 274 -11.34 9.27 12.51
C TYR A 274 -12.56 8.32 12.52
N GLY A 275 -12.26 7.04 12.64
CA GLY A 275 -13.24 5.97 12.78
C GLY A 275 -12.85 4.99 13.89
N THR A 276 -13.81 4.15 14.26
CA THR A 276 -13.60 3.08 15.23
C THR A 276 -14.24 1.81 14.72
N ALA A 277 -13.55 0.69 14.81
CA ALA A 277 -14.06 -0.58 14.35
C ALA A 277 -13.67 -1.73 15.30
N PRO A 278 -14.51 -2.76 15.44
CA PRO A 278 -14.11 -3.96 16.15
C PRO A 278 -12.96 -4.66 15.44
N ARG A 279 -11.96 -5.14 16.19
CA ARG A 279 -10.89 -5.95 15.64
C ARG A 279 -11.46 -7.33 15.28
N GLN A 280 -11.46 -7.66 13.99
CA GLN A 280 -11.69 -9.04 13.58
C GLN A 280 -10.46 -9.86 13.99
N ARG A 281 -10.67 -10.90 14.80
CA ARG A 281 -9.63 -11.89 15.13
C ARG A 281 -9.22 -12.60 13.82
N SER A 282 -8.11 -12.22 13.23
CA SER A 282 -7.46 -13.09 12.26
C SER A 282 -6.83 -14.25 13.05
N GLU A 283 -7.17 -15.48 12.69
CA GLU A 283 -6.68 -16.71 13.35
C GLU A 283 -5.15 -16.90 13.23
N GLU A 284 -4.44 -15.99 12.58
CA GLU A 284 -3.01 -16.10 12.28
C GLU A 284 -2.04 -15.68 13.40
N HIS A 285 -2.51 -15.08 14.50
CA HIS A 285 -1.61 -14.63 15.57
C HIS A 285 -1.39 -15.65 16.72
N THR A 286 -1.88 -16.87 16.57
CA THR A 286 -1.68 -17.91 17.60
C THR A 286 -0.34 -18.65 17.46
N SER A 287 0.46 -18.41 16.44
CA SER A 287 1.74 -19.12 16.17
C SER A 287 3.01 -18.32 16.50
N GLU A 288 2.93 -17.07 16.92
CA GLU A 288 4.12 -16.26 17.26
C GLU A 288 4.39 -16.15 18.77
N LEU A 289 3.64 -16.87 19.61
CA LEU A 289 3.87 -16.97 21.07
C LEU A 289 4.15 -18.42 21.50
N GLN A 290 5.05 -19.13 20.83
CA GLN A 290 5.70 -20.33 21.36
C GLN A 290 7.21 -20.25 21.14
#